data_dabaa54d1fc30172653439eadb5a61b0
#
_entry.id   dabaa54d1fc30172653439eadb5a61b0
#
_cell.length_a   1.000
_cell.length_b   1.000
_cell.length_c   1.000
_cell.angle_alpha   90.00
_cell.angle_beta   90.00
_cell.angle_gamma   90.00
#
_symmetry.space_group_name_H-M   'P 1'
#
loop_
_entity.id
_entity.type
_entity.pdbx_description
1 polymer ?
#
loop_
_entity_poly.entity_id
_entity_poly.type
_entity_poly.pdbx_seq_one_letter_code
_entity_poly.pdbx_strand_id
1 'polypeptide(L)'
;VDECAVLSKSDPLEYRKQLISNHPRILHVLDKLKTLSNWKEKLPKGKGKGIALTQMIGKGIVASVVQVAIGKRNKLKIEKVDIVVDFGKIINPDIVLSQVEGSVVMGISIALKEEIIFHDGRFSQSNYDDYRISRMKDCPDINVTIIESDEDVRGIDGSLMPILPAITN
;
A
#
# COMPACT_ATOMS: atom_id res chain seq x y z
N VAL A 1 -14.04 2.20 -2.71
CA VAL A 1 -14.43 1.11 -1.78
C VAL A 1 -14.64 1.67 -0.37
N ASP A 2 -13.73 2.52 0.15
CA ASP A 2 -13.85 3.05 1.52
C ASP A 2 -15.05 4.00 1.68
N GLU A 3 -15.33 4.85 0.71
CA GLU A 3 -16.55 5.66 0.70
C GLU A 3 -17.81 4.79 0.74
N CYS A 4 -17.83 3.68 -0.01
CA CYS A 4 -18.94 2.72 0.04
C CYS A 4 -19.05 2.05 1.41
N ALA A 5 -17.91 1.71 2.04
CA ALA A 5 -17.89 1.15 3.39
C ALA A 5 -18.47 2.14 4.41
N VAL A 6 -18.10 3.42 4.32
CA VAL A 6 -18.63 4.49 5.17
C VAL A 6 -20.15 4.65 4.96
N LEU A 7 -20.62 4.70 3.72
CA LEU A 7 -22.05 4.81 3.40
C LEU A 7 -22.85 3.61 3.92
N SER A 8 -22.27 2.40 3.88
CA SER A 8 -22.91 1.19 4.42
C SER A 8 -22.69 1.02 5.94
N LYS A 9 -22.04 1.97 6.60
CA LYS A 9 -21.68 1.90 8.03
C LYS A 9 -20.89 0.65 8.39
N SER A 10 -20.07 0.16 7.47
CA SER A 10 -19.24 -1.03 7.62
C SER A 10 -17.78 -0.66 7.81
N ASP A 11 -17.03 -1.51 8.51
CA ASP A 11 -15.57 -1.40 8.56
C ASP A 11 -14.97 -1.62 7.16
N PRO A 12 -14.03 -0.78 6.69
CA PRO A 12 -13.47 -0.87 5.34
C PRO A 12 -12.83 -2.22 5.01
N LEU A 13 -12.19 -2.88 5.98
CA LEU A 13 -11.61 -4.21 5.79
C LEU A 13 -12.70 -5.28 5.68
N GLU A 14 -13.68 -5.26 6.59
CA GLU A 14 -14.78 -6.23 6.59
C GLU A 14 -15.67 -6.04 5.34
N TYR A 15 -15.89 -4.81 4.89
CA TYR A 15 -16.60 -4.52 3.66
C TYR A 15 -15.91 -5.15 2.43
N ARG A 16 -14.57 -5.04 2.33
CA ARG A 16 -13.79 -5.72 1.29
C ARG A 16 -13.96 -7.24 1.35
N LYS A 17 -13.90 -7.82 2.54
CA LYS A 17 -14.07 -9.27 2.71
C LYS A 17 -15.45 -9.76 2.24
N GLN A 18 -16.51 -8.98 2.46
CA GLN A 18 -17.85 -9.32 1.97
C GLN A 18 -17.89 -9.33 0.43
N LEU A 19 -17.28 -8.35 -0.24
CA LEU A 19 -17.27 -8.25 -1.70
C LEU A 19 -16.52 -9.39 -2.38
N ILE A 20 -15.55 -9.99 -1.70
CA ILE A 20 -14.68 -11.05 -2.24
C ILE A 20 -14.87 -12.40 -1.53
N SER A 21 -16.03 -12.61 -0.92
CA SER A 21 -16.33 -13.83 -0.11
C SER A 21 -16.06 -15.15 -0.83
N ASN A 22 -16.13 -15.16 -2.16
CA ASN A 22 -15.89 -16.33 -3.01
C ASN A 22 -14.41 -16.55 -3.39
N HIS A 23 -13.48 -15.74 -2.84
CA HIS A 23 -12.06 -15.80 -3.17
C HIS A 23 -11.20 -16.11 -1.93
N PRO A 24 -11.08 -17.38 -1.51
CA PRO A 24 -10.44 -17.75 -0.23
C PRO A 24 -8.99 -17.31 -0.13
N ARG A 25 -8.25 -17.32 -1.23
CA ARG A 25 -6.86 -16.88 -1.27
C ARG A 25 -6.72 -15.38 -0.95
N ILE A 26 -7.60 -14.54 -1.50
CA ILE A 26 -7.60 -13.09 -1.20
C ILE A 26 -8.05 -12.84 0.24
N LEU A 27 -9.04 -13.58 0.72
CA LEU A 27 -9.48 -13.50 2.11
C LEU A 27 -8.33 -13.81 3.08
N HIS A 28 -7.51 -14.83 2.78
CA HIS A 28 -6.35 -15.18 3.59
C HIS A 28 -5.33 -14.04 3.67
N VAL A 29 -5.06 -13.36 2.55
CA VAL A 29 -4.18 -12.16 2.51
C VAL A 29 -4.75 -11.05 3.42
N LEU A 30 -6.05 -10.76 3.34
CA LEU A 30 -6.68 -9.74 4.18
C LEU A 30 -6.69 -10.12 5.67
N ASP A 31 -6.86 -11.39 6.02
CA ASP A 31 -6.82 -11.84 7.41
C ASP A 31 -5.41 -11.74 8.01
N LYS A 32 -4.39 -12.06 7.23
CA LYS A 32 -2.99 -11.84 7.62
C LYS A 32 -2.70 -10.35 7.81
N LEU A 33 -3.15 -9.51 6.87
CA LEU A 33 -2.97 -8.06 6.95
C LEU A 33 -3.69 -7.46 8.17
N LYS A 34 -4.90 -7.92 8.48
CA LYS A 34 -5.67 -7.50 9.67
C LYS A 34 -4.87 -7.73 10.95
N THR A 35 -4.21 -8.89 11.05
CA THR A 35 -3.39 -9.27 12.21
C THR A 35 -2.10 -8.46 12.25
N LEU A 36 -1.37 -8.38 11.14
CA LEU A 36 -0.09 -7.67 11.02
C LEU A 36 -0.23 -6.19 11.39
N SER A 37 -1.28 -5.54 10.88
CA SER A 37 -1.51 -4.09 11.05
C SER A 37 -2.20 -3.71 12.36
N ASN A 38 -2.59 -4.67 13.19
CA ASN A 38 -3.47 -4.41 14.34
C ASN A 38 -4.66 -3.51 13.93
N TRP A 39 -5.38 -3.89 12.86
CA TRP A 39 -6.38 -3.05 12.19
C TRP A 39 -7.39 -2.38 13.13
N LYS A 40 -7.83 -3.10 14.15
CA LYS A 40 -8.84 -2.60 15.12
C LYS A 40 -8.28 -1.69 16.21
N GLU A 41 -6.96 -1.48 16.26
CA GLU A 41 -6.34 -0.60 17.25
C GLU A 41 -6.82 0.83 17.08
N LYS A 42 -7.27 1.44 18.17
CA LYS A 42 -7.64 2.86 18.19
C LYS A 42 -6.41 3.73 18.20
N LEU A 43 -6.27 4.55 17.18
CA LEU A 43 -5.16 5.49 17.09
C LEU A 43 -5.45 6.81 17.82
N PRO A 44 -4.42 7.49 18.29
CA PRO A 44 -4.54 8.85 18.84
C PRO A 44 -5.09 9.84 17.82
N LYS A 45 -5.64 10.96 18.30
CA LYS A 45 -6.10 12.06 17.44
C LYS A 45 -4.97 12.54 16.50
N GLY A 46 -5.28 12.74 15.25
CA GLY A 46 -4.33 13.15 14.22
C GLY A 46 -3.59 12.00 13.53
N LYS A 47 -3.94 10.75 13.84
CA LYS A 47 -3.47 9.55 13.13
C LYS A 47 -4.62 8.79 12.51
N GLY A 48 -4.34 8.09 11.42
CA GLY A 48 -5.30 7.25 10.71
C GLY A 48 -4.63 6.04 10.06
N LYS A 49 -5.45 5.07 9.69
CA LYS A 49 -5.05 3.90 8.87
C LYS A 49 -5.94 3.84 7.66
N GLY A 50 -5.33 3.69 6.49
CA GLY A 50 -6.03 3.36 5.25
C GLY A 50 -5.62 1.99 4.74
N ILE A 51 -6.53 1.32 4.04
CA ILE A 51 -6.33 -0.04 3.52
C ILE A 51 -6.58 -0.10 2.02
N ALA A 52 -5.75 -0.85 1.32
CA ALA A 52 -6.00 -1.18 -0.08
C ALA A 52 -5.61 -2.62 -0.41
N LEU A 53 -6.20 -3.12 -1.48
CA LEU A 53 -6.00 -4.47 -2.02
C LEU A 53 -5.90 -4.38 -3.53
N THR A 54 -4.95 -5.09 -4.10
CA THR A 54 -4.79 -5.26 -5.55
C THR A 54 -4.57 -6.72 -5.88
N GLN A 55 -5.27 -7.19 -6.90
CA GLN A 55 -4.96 -8.45 -7.59
C GLN A 55 -4.39 -8.11 -8.96
N MET A 56 -3.19 -8.57 -9.21
CA MET A 56 -2.46 -8.25 -10.44
C MET A 56 -2.77 -9.17 -11.59
N ILE A 57 -2.45 -8.70 -12.81
CA ILE A 57 -2.38 -9.53 -14.01
C ILE A 57 -1.43 -10.69 -13.70
N GLY A 58 -1.88 -11.93 -13.88
CA GLY A 58 -1.11 -13.11 -13.50
C GLY A 58 -1.35 -13.59 -12.06
N LYS A 59 -2.33 -13.01 -11.36
CA LYS A 59 -2.88 -13.49 -10.07
C LYS A 59 -2.00 -13.27 -8.83
N GLY A 60 -0.98 -12.43 -8.86
CA GLY A 60 -0.32 -11.93 -7.65
C GLY A 60 -1.31 -11.09 -6.83
N ILE A 61 -1.32 -11.25 -5.52
CA ILE A 61 -2.21 -10.54 -4.60
C ILE A 61 -1.37 -9.71 -3.66
N VAL A 62 -1.70 -8.44 -3.52
CA VAL A 62 -1.02 -7.51 -2.61
C VAL A 62 -2.06 -6.71 -1.83
N ALA A 63 -1.93 -6.69 -0.52
CA ALA A 63 -2.76 -5.85 0.33
C ALA A 63 -1.88 -5.05 1.30
N SER A 64 -2.22 -3.79 1.51
CA SER A 64 -1.46 -2.91 2.41
C SER A 64 -2.37 -2.12 3.34
N VAL A 65 -1.86 -1.87 4.54
CA VAL A 65 -2.36 -0.86 5.47
C VAL A 65 -1.27 0.18 5.66
N VAL A 66 -1.63 1.43 5.43
CA VAL A 66 -0.74 2.58 5.65
C VAL A 66 -1.22 3.37 6.85
N GLN A 67 -0.35 3.55 7.83
CA GLN A 67 -0.59 4.42 8.97
C GLN A 67 -0.01 5.79 8.71
N VAL A 68 -0.85 6.80 8.85
CA VAL A 68 -0.50 8.20 8.62
C VAL A 68 -0.65 9.02 9.89
N ALA A 69 0.09 10.12 9.98
CA ALA A 69 -0.05 11.11 11.02
C ALA A 69 -0.02 12.52 10.44
N ILE A 70 -0.83 13.41 11.01
CA ILE A 70 -0.76 14.83 10.71
C ILE A 70 0.27 15.47 11.64
N GLY A 71 1.40 15.84 11.06
CA GLY A 71 2.50 16.50 11.76
C GLY A 71 2.30 18.01 11.94
N LYS A 72 3.34 18.68 12.41
CA LYS A 72 3.37 20.16 12.52
C LYS A 72 3.11 20.79 11.14
N ARG A 73 2.36 21.90 11.11
CA ARG A 73 1.97 22.64 9.89
C ARG A 73 1.08 21.82 8.94
N ASN A 74 0.27 20.91 9.47
CA ASN A 74 -0.64 20.03 8.70
C ASN A 74 0.08 19.18 7.62
N LYS A 75 1.35 18.85 7.83
CA LYS A 75 2.07 17.97 6.91
C LYS A 75 1.73 16.52 7.21
N LEU A 76 1.30 15.79 6.17
CA LEU A 76 1.11 14.36 6.24
C LEU A 76 2.47 13.66 6.37
N LYS A 77 2.55 12.71 7.29
CA LYS A 77 3.69 11.82 7.48
C LYS A 77 3.21 10.38 7.44
N ILE A 78 3.84 9.56 6.63
CA ILE A 78 3.67 8.10 6.71
C ILE A 78 4.51 7.61 7.87
N GLU A 79 3.90 6.93 8.83
CA GLU A 79 4.61 6.38 9.99
C GLU A 79 4.96 4.92 9.80
N LYS A 80 4.02 4.14 9.25
CA LYS A 80 4.14 2.70 9.12
C LYS A 80 3.40 2.20 7.90
N VAL A 81 3.96 1.18 7.25
CA VAL A 81 3.30 0.41 6.19
C VAL A 81 3.37 -1.06 6.55
N ASP A 82 2.22 -1.68 6.70
CA ASP A 82 2.08 -3.13 6.81
C ASP A 82 1.58 -3.66 5.47
N ILE A 83 2.32 -4.59 4.87
CA ILE A 83 2.00 -5.14 3.55
C ILE A 83 2.08 -6.66 3.56
N VAL A 84 1.08 -7.29 2.97
CA VAL A 84 1.02 -8.75 2.80
C VAL A 84 0.93 -9.05 1.32
N VAL A 85 1.78 -9.97 0.87
CA VAL A 85 1.89 -10.36 -0.54
C VAL A 85 1.75 -11.86 -0.71
N ASP A 86 1.08 -12.28 -1.79
CA ASP A 86 1.00 -13.66 -2.24
C ASP A 86 1.32 -13.70 -3.75
N PHE A 87 2.54 -14.09 -4.08
CA PHE A 87 3.03 -14.21 -5.44
C PHE A 87 3.16 -15.67 -5.92
N GLY A 88 2.48 -16.59 -5.24
CA GLY A 88 2.64 -18.00 -5.49
C GLY A 88 3.93 -18.55 -4.88
N LYS A 89 4.53 -19.52 -5.56
CA LYS A 89 5.80 -20.13 -5.13
C LYS A 89 6.93 -19.10 -5.11
N ILE A 90 7.60 -18.98 -3.98
CA ILE A 90 8.72 -18.07 -3.79
C ILE A 90 10.03 -18.81 -4.03
N ILE A 91 10.86 -18.28 -4.92
CA ILE A 91 12.17 -18.86 -5.24
C ILE A 91 13.25 -18.28 -4.32
N ASN A 92 13.22 -16.96 -4.11
CA ASN A 92 14.18 -16.27 -3.25
C ASN A 92 13.42 -15.22 -2.39
N PRO A 93 13.17 -15.52 -1.10
CA PRO A 93 12.43 -14.61 -0.22
C PRO A 93 13.10 -13.25 -0.03
N ASP A 94 14.44 -13.19 0.06
CA ASP A 94 15.18 -11.95 0.31
C ASP A 94 15.04 -10.97 -0.88
N ILE A 95 15.06 -11.50 -2.11
CA ILE A 95 14.84 -10.69 -3.31
C ILE A 95 13.40 -10.17 -3.33
N VAL A 96 12.43 -11.03 -3.01
CA VAL A 96 11.01 -10.61 -2.94
C VAL A 96 10.82 -9.52 -1.90
N LEU A 97 11.39 -9.69 -0.71
CA LEU A 97 11.34 -8.70 0.37
C LEU A 97 11.90 -7.35 -0.09
N SER A 98 13.10 -7.33 -0.65
CA SER A 98 13.75 -6.12 -1.14
C SER A 98 12.93 -5.41 -2.23
N GLN A 99 12.31 -6.17 -3.14
CA GLN A 99 11.45 -5.61 -4.19
C GLN A 99 10.17 -5.01 -3.61
N VAL A 100 9.55 -5.65 -2.64
CA VAL A 100 8.34 -5.15 -1.97
C VAL A 100 8.65 -3.87 -1.19
N GLU A 101 9.72 -3.83 -0.41
CA GLU A 101 10.15 -2.65 0.34
C GLU A 101 10.45 -1.47 -0.60
N GLY A 102 11.20 -1.71 -1.68
CA GLY A 102 11.46 -0.71 -2.71
C GLY A 102 10.19 -0.18 -3.38
N SER A 103 9.23 -1.07 -3.66
CA SER A 103 7.93 -0.72 -4.20
C SER A 103 7.10 0.15 -3.26
N VAL A 104 7.16 -0.10 -1.94
CA VAL A 104 6.50 0.74 -0.93
C VAL A 104 7.06 2.16 -0.96
N VAL A 105 8.39 2.31 -0.95
CA VAL A 105 9.05 3.63 -1.01
C VAL A 105 8.69 4.37 -2.30
N MET A 106 8.67 3.66 -3.45
CA MET A 106 8.25 4.22 -4.73
C MET A 106 6.78 4.66 -4.70
N GLY A 107 5.89 3.83 -4.16
CA GLY A 107 4.47 4.16 -4.03
C GLY A 107 4.23 5.41 -3.16
N ILE A 108 4.96 5.56 -2.07
CA ILE A 108 4.93 6.76 -1.22
C ILE A 108 5.46 7.98 -2.00
N SER A 109 6.52 7.80 -2.77
CA SER A 109 7.11 8.86 -3.60
C SER A 109 6.09 9.40 -4.60
N ILE A 110 5.46 8.52 -5.36
CA ILE A 110 4.42 8.86 -6.33
C ILE A 110 3.23 9.57 -5.65
N ALA A 111 2.79 9.06 -4.49
CA ALA A 111 1.62 9.62 -3.80
C ALA A 111 1.85 11.03 -3.21
N LEU A 112 3.07 11.34 -2.76
CA LEU A 112 3.30 12.52 -1.91
C LEU A 112 4.34 13.53 -2.45
N LYS A 113 5.12 13.16 -3.45
CA LYS A 113 6.28 13.95 -3.88
C LYS A 113 6.31 14.23 -5.38
N GLU A 114 5.96 13.22 -6.16
CA GLU A 114 6.14 13.26 -7.60
C GLU A 114 5.00 14.05 -8.24
N GLU A 115 5.35 15.13 -8.88
CA GLU A 115 4.40 16.02 -9.55
C GLU A 115 5.02 16.53 -10.85
N ILE A 116 4.29 16.39 -11.95
CA ILE A 116 4.63 16.99 -13.23
C ILE A 116 3.55 18.00 -13.58
N ILE A 117 3.96 19.26 -13.68
CA ILE A 117 3.08 20.37 -13.99
C ILE A 117 3.20 20.71 -15.47
N PHE A 118 2.07 20.71 -16.17
CA PHE A 118 2.00 21.13 -17.56
C PHE A 118 1.38 22.54 -17.62
N HIS A 119 2.15 23.52 -18.11
CA HIS A 119 1.72 24.90 -18.21
C HIS A 119 2.21 25.51 -19.53
N ASP A 120 1.34 26.22 -20.23
CA ASP A 120 1.62 26.91 -21.52
C ASP A 120 2.29 26.02 -22.57
N GLY A 121 1.84 24.78 -22.70
CA GLY A 121 2.36 23.83 -23.70
C GLY A 121 3.72 23.23 -23.36
N ARG A 122 4.20 23.36 -22.12
CA ARG A 122 5.50 22.84 -21.64
C ARG A 122 5.38 22.20 -20.28
N PHE A 123 6.28 21.26 -19.98
CA PHE A 123 6.46 20.74 -18.63
C PHE A 123 7.29 21.75 -17.81
N SER A 124 6.86 22.01 -16.58
CA SER A 124 7.59 22.89 -15.64
C SER A 124 8.85 22.20 -15.12
N GLN A 125 8.80 20.89 -14.95
CA GLN A 125 9.95 20.08 -14.55
C GLN A 125 10.80 19.79 -15.79
N SER A 126 12.07 20.14 -15.71
CA SER A 126 13.01 20.03 -16.84
C SER A 126 14.18 19.08 -16.57
N ASN A 127 14.46 18.78 -15.30
CA ASN A 127 15.59 17.95 -14.91
C ASN A 127 15.33 17.26 -13.55
N TYR A 128 16.28 16.43 -13.10
CA TYR A 128 16.20 15.67 -11.84
C TYR A 128 16.23 16.53 -10.57
N ASP A 129 16.71 17.75 -10.62
CA ASP A 129 16.76 18.68 -9.49
C ASP A 129 15.41 19.31 -9.17
N ASP A 130 14.52 19.42 -10.16
CA ASP A 130 13.17 19.96 -10.00
C ASP A 130 12.08 18.88 -9.92
N TYR A 131 12.40 17.61 -10.22
CA TYR A 131 11.54 16.45 -10.03
C TYR A 131 11.82 15.75 -8.69
N ARG A 132 10.94 15.94 -7.73
CA ARG A 132 11.17 15.49 -6.36
C ARG A 132 10.73 14.04 -6.16
N ILE A 133 11.61 13.22 -5.59
CA ILE A 133 11.33 11.85 -5.16
C ILE A 133 11.50 11.70 -3.64
N SER A 134 11.00 10.60 -3.08
CA SER A 134 11.24 10.23 -1.68
C SER A 134 12.72 9.94 -1.41
N ARG A 135 13.17 10.31 -0.22
CA ARG A 135 14.55 10.08 0.25
C ARG A 135 14.52 9.21 1.50
N MET A 136 15.66 8.69 1.94
CA MET A 136 15.78 7.83 3.13
C MET A 136 15.06 8.37 4.37
N LYS A 137 15.10 9.68 4.59
CA LYS A 137 14.38 10.35 5.71
C LYS A 137 12.85 10.31 5.62
N ASP A 138 12.33 10.05 4.44
CA ASP A 138 10.90 9.96 4.16
C ASP A 138 10.40 8.50 4.25
N CYS A 139 11.31 7.53 4.40
CA CYS A 139 10.99 6.11 4.51
C CYS A 139 10.31 5.83 5.86
N PRO A 140 9.12 5.22 5.87
CA PRO A 140 8.45 4.80 7.09
C PRO A 140 9.02 3.49 7.63
N ASP A 141 8.47 3.02 8.74
CA ASP A 141 8.63 1.63 9.17
C ASP A 141 7.82 0.71 8.24
N ILE A 142 8.48 -0.31 7.64
CA ILE A 142 7.86 -1.21 6.65
C ILE A 142 7.90 -2.63 7.19
N ASN A 143 6.71 -3.24 7.32
CA ASN A 143 6.57 -4.64 7.70
C ASN A 143 5.97 -5.43 6.55
N VAL A 144 6.73 -6.39 6.03
CA VAL A 144 6.31 -7.26 4.93
C VAL A 144 6.02 -8.66 5.45
N THR A 145 4.90 -9.22 5.03
CA THR A 145 4.60 -10.65 5.19
C THR A 145 4.41 -11.27 3.82
N ILE A 146 5.23 -12.27 3.50
CA ILE A 146 5.12 -13.06 2.30
C ILE A 146 4.31 -14.31 2.63
N ILE A 147 3.25 -14.56 1.87
CA ILE A 147 2.49 -15.82 1.94
C ILE A 147 3.06 -16.74 0.86
N GLU A 148 3.59 -17.87 1.29
CA GLU A 148 3.96 -18.95 0.39
C GLU A 148 2.72 -19.76 0.02
N SER A 149 2.56 -20.05 -1.27
CA SER A 149 1.49 -20.90 -1.80
C SER A 149 2.03 -21.79 -2.92
N ASP A 150 1.33 -22.89 -3.17
CA ASP A 150 1.68 -23.84 -4.26
C ASP A 150 1.25 -23.35 -5.66
N GLU A 151 0.78 -22.11 -5.74
CA GLU A 151 0.45 -21.49 -7.01
C GLU A 151 1.71 -21.22 -7.84
N ASP A 152 1.57 -21.13 -9.14
CA ASP A 152 2.66 -20.75 -10.03
C ASP A 152 3.30 -19.42 -9.63
N VAL A 153 4.58 -19.28 -9.90
CA VAL A 153 5.32 -18.03 -9.68
C VAL A 153 4.64 -16.86 -10.41
N ARG A 154 4.45 -15.75 -9.73
CA ARG A 154 3.80 -14.54 -10.25
C ARG A 154 4.71 -13.33 -10.18
N GLY A 155 4.44 -12.31 -10.99
CA GLY A 155 5.17 -11.05 -10.97
C GLY A 155 4.96 -10.27 -9.67
N ILE A 156 6.03 -9.61 -9.23
CA ILE A 156 6.10 -8.79 -8.01
C ILE A 156 6.00 -7.28 -8.29
N ASP A 157 6.00 -6.89 -9.53
CA ASP A 157 6.07 -5.52 -10.03
C ASP A 157 4.93 -4.59 -9.57
N GLY A 158 3.79 -5.14 -9.18
CA GLY A 158 2.66 -4.35 -8.72
C GLY A 158 2.54 -4.16 -7.22
N SER A 159 3.56 -4.45 -6.46
CA SER A 159 3.56 -4.27 -4.99
C SER A 159 3.34 -2.80 -4.58
N LEU A 160 3.65 -1.84 -5.44
CA LEU A 160 3.40 -0.41 -5.20
C LEU A 160 1.93 -0.01 -5.32
N MET A 161 1.13 -0.74 -6.11
CA MET A 161 -0.23 -0.32 -6.48
C MET A 161 -1.19 -0.09 -5.30
N PRO A 162 -1.22 -0.91 -4.24
CA PRO A 162 -2.10 -0.64 -3.11
C PRO A 162 -1.59 0.46 -2.18
N ILE A 163 -0.37 0.95 -2.34
CA ILE A 163 0.19 1.98 -1.44
C ILE A 163 -0.50 3.33 -1.65
N LEU A 164 -0.66 3.76 -2.91
CA LEU A 164 -1.31 5.04 -3.21
C LEU A 164 -2.73 5.12 -2.63
N PRO A 165 -3.65 4.20 -2.97
CA PRO A 165 -5.00 4.27 -2.43
C PRO A 165 -5.06 4.05 -0.92
N ALA A 166 -4.14 3.30 -0.31
CA ALA A 166 -4.10 3.17 1.14
C ALA A 166 -3.68 4.47 1.84
N ILE A 167 -2.89 5.34 1.20
CA ILE A 167 -2.54 6.66 1.73
C ILE A 167 -3.73 7.62 1.64
N THR A 168 -4.55 7.52 0.59
CA THR A 168 -5.65 8.46 0.30
C THR A 168 -6.98 8.05 0.95
N ASN A 169 -7.13 6.81 1.33
CA ASN A 169 -8.31 6.28 2.03
C ASN A 169 -8.24 6.58 3.53
#